data_a5c24820d7984ba2753224bed4230e71
#
_entry.id   a5c24820d7984ba2753224bed4230e71
#
_cell.length_a   1.000
_cell.length_b   1.000
_cell.length_c   1.000
_cell.angle_alpha   90.00
_cell.angle_beta   90.00
_cell.angle_gamma   90.00
#
_symmetry.space_group_name_H-M   'P 1'
#
loop_
_entity.id
_entity.type
_entity.pdbx_description
1 polymer ?
#
loop_
_entity_poly.entity_id
_entity_poly.type
_entity_poly.pdbx_seq_one_letter_code
_entity_poly.pdbx_strand_id
1 'polypeptide(L)'
;MALIYNCAMLWRSMIVMCCFVLGWSGWSRAAEPVVLDVRPEPTGGVRVTATILFPAPVSVIQAILTDYAHWPELFEVRMKIADLKVQDGVATMDVRIEHALVPGERRLVTESRVLPGGELVADLKGGDFRRYHRLWKLTSANGDAQTRADLELFVEIESVVPDWLVAVAMRRDLESHFRIVTEKALARVHQELQSR
;
A
#
# COMPACT_ATOMS: atom_id res chain seq x y z
N MET A 1 40.48 1.15 -68.36
CA MET A 1 40.26 -0.26 -68.05
C MET A 1 40.78 -0.49 -66.63
N ALA A 2 39.95 -0.53 -65.65
CA ALA A 2 40.16 -0.83 -64.25
C ALA A 2 39.34 0.09 -63.33
N LEU A 3 38.09 -0.29 -63.05
CA LEU A 3 37.27 0.33 -61.99
C LEU A 3 36.03 -0.50 -61.80
N ILE A 4 36.16 -1.79 -61.41
CA ILE A 4 35.07 -2.64 -60.92
C ILE A 4 35.71 -3.68 -60.02
N TYR A 5 36.11 -3.30 -58.82
CA TYR A 5 36.32 -4.24 -57.69
C TYR A 5 36.43 -3.39 -56.42
N ASN A 6 35.34 -3.05 -55.81
CA ASN A 6 35.31 -2.71 -54.37
C ASN A 6 33.88 -2.45 -53.80
N CYS A 7 32.86 -3.16 -54.30
CA CYS A 7 31.51 -2.98 -53.74
C CYS A 7 30.95 -4.18 -52.99
N ALA A 8 31.74 -5.27 -52.87
CA ALA A 8 31.25 -6.52 -52.26
C ALA A 8 31.75 -6.76 -50.82
N MET A 9 32.57 -5.89 -50.25
CA MET A 9 33.16 -6.09 -48.92
C MET A 9 32.52 -5.27 -47.81
N LEU A 10 31.67 -4.30 -48.15
CA LEU A 10 30.98 -3.45 -47.15
C LEU A 10 29.61 -3.96 -46.70
N TRP A 11 29.09 -4.98 -47.36
CA TRP A 11 27.73 -5.50 -47.01
C TRP A 11 27.74 -6.70 -46.06
N ARG A 12 28.90 -7.27 -45.74
CA ARG A 12 29.00 -8.39 -44.78
C ARG A 12 29.22 -7.97 -43.32
N SER A 13 29.60 -6.71 -43.06
CA SER A 13 29.79 -6.20 -41.67
C SER A 13 28.55 -5.55 -41.06
N MET A 14 27.48 -5.32 -41.85
CA MET A 14 26.27 -4.65 -41.38
C MET A 14 25.18 -5.61 -40.90
N ILE A 15 25.33 -6.92 -41.07
CA ILE A 15 24.33 -7.94 -40.66
C ILE A 15 24.62 -8.53 -39.27
N VAL A 16 25.83 -8.34 -38.72
CA VAL A 16 26.18 -8.91 -37.39
C VAL A 16 25.85 -7.96 -36.23
N MET A 17 25.54 -6.69 -36.48
CA MET A 17 25.27 -5.70 -35.42
C MET A 17 23.79 -5.49 -35.12
N CYS A 18 22.87 -6.22 -35.76
CA CYS A 18 21.41 -6.10 -35.52
C CYS A 18 20.84 -7.15 -34.61
N CYS A 19 21.62 -8.11 -34.07
CA CYS A 19 21.10 -9.21 -33.22
C CYS A 19 21.36 -9.03 -31.73
N PHE A 20 21.90 -7.89 -31.26
CA PHE A 20 22.20 -7.69 -29.82
C PHE A 20 21.27 -6.71 -29.10
N VAL A 21 20.18 -6.23 -29.71
CA VAL A 21 19.25 -5.26 -29.08
C VAL A 21 17.87 -5.86 -28.74
N LEU A 22 17.67 -7.17 -28.89
CA LEU A 22 16.40 -7.84 -28.58
C LEU A 22 16.50 -8.72 -27.31
N GLY A 23 17.10 -8.23 -26.25
CA GLY A 23 17.31 -9.03 -25.03
C GLY A 23 16.94 -8.37 -23.70
N TRP A 24 16.37 -7.17 -23.69
CA TRP A 24 15.82 -6.58 -22.45
C TRP A 24 14.33 -6.28 -22.59
N SER A 25 13.57 -7.33 -22.77
CA SER A 25 12.17 -7.32 -22.36
C SER A 25 12.19 -7.27 -20.81
N GLY A 26 12.41 -6.08 -20.25
CA GLY A 26 12.06 -5.79 -18.89
C GLY A 26 10.60 -6.21 -18.74
N TRP A 27 10.35 -7.26 -18.00
CA TRP A 27 9.01 -7.63 -17.58
C TRP A 27 8.50 -6.46 -16.72
N SER A 28 7.85 -5.51 -17.38
CA SER A 28 6.97 -4.58 -16.69
C SER A 28 5.93 -5.45 -16.01
N ARG A 29 6.17 -5.77 -14.74
CA ARG A 29 5.16 -6.35 -13.90
C ARG A 29 4.05 -5.31 -13.86
N ALA A 30 3.04 -5.51 -14.69
CA ALA A 30 1.82 -4.74 -14.61
C ALA A 30 1.36 -4.87 -13.16
N ALA A 31 1.23 -3.74 -12.46
CA ALA A 31 0.65 -3.72 -11.15
C ALA A 31 -0.74 -4.34 -11.29
N GLU A 32 -1.00 -5.45 -10.57
CA GLU A 32 -2.31 -6.07 -10.57
C GLU A 32 -3.34 -5.04 -10.09
N PRO A 33 -4.56 -5.04 -10.64
CA PRO A 33 -5.54 -4.00 -10.37
C PRO A 33 -5.91 -3.97 -8.88
N VAL A 34 -5.63 -2.85 -8.24
CA VAL A 34 -6.21 -2.53 -6.94
C VAL A 34 -7.70 -2.31 -7.16
N VAL A 35 -8.53 -3.17 -6.60
CA VAL A 35 -9.97 -2.92 -6.52
C VAL A 35 -10.20 -2.09 -5.26
N LEU A 36 -10.60 -0.83 -5.41
CA LEU A 36 -10.86 0.09 -4.31
C LEU A 36 -12.24 0.73 -4.50
N ASP A 37 -13.15 0.42 -3.58
CA ASP A 37 -14.47 1.04 -3.48
C ASP A 37 -14.50 1.91 -2.21
N VAL A 38 -14.82 3.19 -2.38
CA VAL A 38 -14.92 4.17 -1.29
C VAL A 38 -16.23 4.93 -1.48
N ARG A 39 -17.12 4.84 -0.53
CA ARG A 39 -18.46 5.44 -0.62
C ARG A 39 -18.98 5.96 0.71
N PRO A 40 -19.73 7.08 0.71
CA PRO A 40 -20.49 7.50 1.86
C PRO A 40 -21.56 6.47 2.23
N GLU A 41 -21.79 6.29 3.52
CA GLU A 41 -22.89 5.47 4.05
C GLU A 41 -24.13 6.33 4.30
N PRO A 42 -25.35 5.81 4.02
CA PRO A 42 -26.59 6.57 4.26
C PRO A 42 -26.80 6.97 5.73
N THR A 43 -26.20 6.23 6.65
CA THR A 43 -26.29 6.47 8.11
C THR A 43 -25.16 7.36 8.64
N GLY A 44 -24.37 7.96 7.74
CA GLY A 44 -23.18 8.77 8.03
C GLY A 44 -21.89 7.97 8.05
N GLY A 45 -20.79 8.68 7.72
CA GLY A 45 -19.46 8.12 7.58
C GLY A 45 -19.16 7.56 6.19
N VAL A 46 -17.99 6.97 6.05
CA VAL A 46 -17.46 6.43 4.80
C VAL A 46 -17.06 4.97 4.99
N ARG A 47 -17.52 4.13 4.09
CA ARG A 47 -17.10 2.72 3.97
C ARG A 47 -16.10 2.56 2.86
N VAL A 48 -15.09 1.76 3.14
CA VAL A 48 -14.07 1.36 2.17
C VAL A 48 -14.02 -0.16 2.12
N THR A 49 -13.95 -0.70 0.91
CA THR A 49 -13.50 -2.07 0.66
C THR A 49 -12.41 -2.06 -0.40
N ALA A 50 -11.36 -2.83 -0.19
CA ALA A 50 -10.29 -2.95 -1.19
C ALA A 50 -9.74 -4.37 -1.25
N THR A 51 -9.29 -4.77 -2.43
CA THR A 51 -8.48 -5.97 -2.65
C THR A 51 -7.20 -5.56 -3.35
N ILE A 52 -6.07 -5.90 -2.75
CA ILE A 52 -4.73 -5.55 -3.24
C ILE A 52 -3.89 -6.83 -3.33
N LEU A 53 -3.10 -6.96 -4.40
CA LEU A 53 -2.10 -8.00 -4.51
C LEU A 53 -0.71 -7.41 -4.28
N PHE A 54 -0.15 -7.62 -3.09
CA PHE A 54 1.20 -7.17 -2.75
C PHE A 54 2.26 -8.17 -3.23
N PRO A 55 3.38 -7.70 -3.82
CA PRO A 55 4.46 -8.54 -4.35
C PRO A 55 5.44 -9.00 -3.25
N ALA A 56 4.92 -9.53 -2.15
CA ALA A 56 5.70 -10.02 -1.01
C ALA A 56 4.91 -11.08 -0.22
N PRO A 57 5.59 -11.97 0.53
CA PRO A 57 4.97 -12.93 1.43
C PRO A 57 4.08 -12.28 2.50
N VAL A 58 3.10 -13.04 3.01
CA VAL A 58 2.19 -12.59 4.08
C VAL A 58 2.95 -12.08 5.30
N SER A 59 4.02 -12.75 5.71
CA SER A 59 4.84 -12.35 6.85
C SER A 59 5.44 -10.96 6.70
N VAL A 60 5.89 -10.60 5.50
CA VAL A 60 6.45 -9.28 5.20
C VAL A 60 5.36 -8.20 5.25
N ILE A 61 4.21 -8.45 4.63
CA ILE A 61 3.08 -7.50 4.65
C ILE A 61 2.54 -7.33 6.06
N GLN A 62 2.35 -8.41 6.80
CA GLN A 62 1.90 -8.35 8.20
C GLN A 62 2.88 -7.55 9.05
N ALA A 63 4.19 -7.80 8.91
CA ALA A 63 5.21 -7.07 9.66
C ALA A 63 5.20 -5.56 9.35
N ILE A 64 4.89 -5.14 8.10
CA ILE A 64 4.76 -3.73 7.74
C ILE A 64 3.50 -3.13 8.38
N LEU A 65 2.36 -3.81 8.29
CA LEU A 65 1.07 -3.31 8.80
C LEU A 65 0.97 -3.30 10.33
N THR A 66 1.80 -4.09 11.03
CA THR A 66 1.86 -4.16 12.50
C THR A 66 3.05 -3.40 13.09
N ASP A 67 3.87 -2.76 12.28
CA ASP A 67 4.93 -1.85 12.74
C ASP A 67 4.33 -0.49 13.15
N TYR A 68 3.62 -0.51 14.28
CA TYR A 68 2.85 0.64 14.76
C TYR A 68 3.70 1.87 15.03
N ALA A 69 4.98 1.70 15.40
CA ALA A 69 5.89 2.82 15.66
C ALA A 69 6.20 3.64 14.40
N HIS A 70 6.24 2.97 13.24
CA HIS A 70 6.51 3.60 11.93
C HIS A 70 5.24 3.75 11.07
N TRP A 71 4.06 3.59 11.69
CA TRP A 71 2.79 3.66 10.97
C TRP A 71 2.54 4.98 10.23
N PRO A 72 2.91 6.16 10.79
CA PRO A 72 2.79 7.43 10.06
C PRO A 72 3.51 7.46 8.71
N GLU A 73 4.60 6.70 8.57
CA GLU A 73 5.37 6.61 7.32
C GLU A 73 4.65 5.85 6.19
N LEU A 74 3.54 5.21 6.50
CA LEU A 74 2.70 4.50 5.51
C LEU A 74 1.68 5.43 4.83
N PHE A 75 1.62 6.71 5.21
CA PHE A 75 0.65 7.68 4.73
C PHE A 75 1.33 8.99 4.30
N GLU A 76 0.79 9.63 3.28
CA GLU A 76 1.20 10.99 2.88
C GLU A 76 0.53 12.07 3.74
N VAL A 77 -0.58 11.74 4.40
CA VAL A 77 -1.24 12.63 5.34
C VAL A 77 -0.34 12.88 6.56
N ARG A 78 -0.29 14.12 7.04
CA ARG A 78 0.50 14.45 8.22
C ARG A 78 -0.09 13.76 9.45
N MET A 79 0.69 12.84 10.00
CA MET A 79 0.28 12.02 11.14
C MET A 79 1.41 11.97 12.18
N LYS A 80 1.06 12.02 13.47
CA LYS A 80 2.01 11.86 14.58
C LYS A 80 1.45 10.90 15.60
N ILE A 81 2.30 10.02 16.12
CA ILE A 81 1.97 9.17 17.27
C ILE A 81 2.20 10.01 18.53
N ALA A 82 1.14 10.23 19.29
CA ALA A 82 1.18 10.90 20.58
C ALA A 82 1.47 9.92 21.73
N ASP A 83 0.95 8.68 21.63
CA ASP A 83 1.21 7.59 22.56
C ASP A 83 1.06 6.24 21.85
N LEU A 84 1.89 5.27 22.24
CA LEU A 84 1.83 3.88 21.74
C LEU A 84 2.14 2.94 22.91
N LYS A 85 1.20 2.05 23.20
CA LYS A 85 1.34 0.98 24.20
C LYS A 85 1.05 -0.35 23.55
N VAL A 86 1.97 -1.29 23.70
CA VAL A 86 1.78 -2.67 23.24
C VAL A 86 1.84 -3.57 24.47
N GLN A 87 0.73 -4.23 24.76
CA GLN A 87 0.60 -5.15 25.88
C GLN A 87 -0.25 -6.36 25.46
N ASP A 88 0.22 -7.57 25.78
CA ASP A 88 -0.48 -8.83 25.53
C ASP A 88 -0.94 -9.01 24.06
N GLY A 89 -0.13 -8.54 23.10
CA GLY A 89 -0.47 -8.61 21.67
C GLY A 89 -1.49 -7.58 21.19
N VAL A 90 -1.87 -6.65 22.07
CA VAL A 90 -2.78 -5.54 21.76
C VAL A 90 -1.97 -4.24 21.71
N ALA A 91 -2.10 -3.49 20.62
CA ALA A 91 -1.50 -2.19 20.48
C ALA A 91 -2.56 -1.08 20.62
N THR A 92 -2.43 -0.25 21.66
CA THR A 92 -3.23 0.98 21.82
C THR A 92 -2.40 2.14 21.28
N MET A 93 -2.94 2.83 20.28
CA MET A 93 -2.25 3.92 19.58
C MET A 93 -3.09 5.20 19.62
N ASP A 94 -2.50 6.30 20.09
CA ASP A 94 -3.07 7.66 20.03
C ASP A 94 -2.37 8.42 18.92
N VAL A 95 -3.09 8.74 17.85
CA VAL A 95 -2.56 9.48 16.71
C VAL A 95 -3.21 10.84 16.54
N ARG A 96 -2.41 11.80 16.09
CA ARG A 96 -2.83 13.13 15.67
C ARG A 96 -2.70 13.22 14.17
N ILE A 97 -3.80 13.59 13.52
CA ILE A 97 -3.93 13.61 12.05
C ILE A 97 -4.29 15.02 11.62
N GLU A 98 -3.49 15.61 10.74
CA GLU A 98 -3.78 16.86 10.05
C GLU A 98 -4.03 16.57 8.56
N HIS A 99 -5.22 16.85 8.08
CA HIS A 99 -5.57 16.65 6.69
C HIS A 99 -6.00 17.96 6.02
N ALA A 100 -5.54 18.21 4.78
CA ALA A 100 -5.77 19.47 4.07
C ALA A 100 -7.26 19.80 3.85
N LEU A 101 -8.13 18.78 3.72
CA LEU A 101 -9.56 18.93 3.48
C LEU A 101 -10.41 18.96 4.77
N VAL A 102 -9.82 18.59 5.92
CA VAL A 102 -10.52 18.56 7.21
C VAL A 102 -9.80 19.53 8.16
N PRO A 103 -10.34 20.72 8.40
CA PRO A 103 -9.67 21.73 9.22
C PRO A 103 -9.36 21.24 10.62
N GLY A 104 -8.17 21.60 11.10
CA GLY A 104 -7.67 21.28 12.43
C GLY A 104 -7.08 19.88 12.56
N GLU A 105 -6.32 19.68 13.64
CA GLU A 105 -5.78 18.37 14.02
C GLU A 105 -6.92 17.50 14.56
N ARG A 106 -6.93 16.23 14.18
CA ARG A 106 -7.88 15.21 14.66
C ARG A 106 -7.16 14.15 15.47
N ARG A 107 -7.73 13.82 16.61
CA ARG A 107 -7.25 12.74 17.47
C ARG A 107 -7.96 11.44 17.12
N LEU A 108 -7.20 10.38 16.91
CA LEU A 108 -7.73 9.02 16.75
C LEU A 108 -7.02 8.11 17.74
N VAL A 109 -7.77 7.51 18.65
CA VAL A 109 -7.26 6.48 19.55
C VAL A 109 -7.84 5.14 19.12
N THR A 110 -6.96 4.20 18.79
CA THR A 110 -7.36 2.85 18.36
C THR A 110 -6.73 1.77 19.21
N GLU A 111 -7.41 0.63 19.28
CA GLU A 111 -6.87 -0.63 19.77
C GLU A 111 -6.78 -1.61 18.61
N SER A 112 -5.55 -2.06 18.34
CA SER A 112 -5.22 -2.96 17.24
C SER A 112 -4.74 -4.30 17.78
N ARG A 113 -5.15 -5.41 17.13
CA ARG A 113 -4.74 -6.77 17.49
C ARG A 113 -4.74 -7.69 16.28
N VAL A 114 -4.01 -8.78 16.38
CA VAL A 114 -4.06 -9.90 15.45
C VAL A 114 -5.06 -10.91 16.02
N LEU A 115 -6.05 -11.30 15.22
CA LEU A 115 -7.01 -12.33 15.60
C LEU A 115 -6.39 -13.74 15.41
N PRO A 116 -6.95 -14.78 16.05
CA PRO A 116 -6.44 -16.15 15.88
C PRO A 116 -6.41 -16.65 14.43
N GLY A 117 -7.25 -16.12 13.55
CA GLY A 117 -7.27 -16.39 12.11
C GLY A 117 -6.20 -15.64 11.31
N GLY A 118 -5.41 -14.77 11.96
CA GLY A 118 -4.39 -13.93 11.30
C GLY A 118 -4.90 -12.61 10.77
N GLU A 119 -6.18 -12.30 10.90
CA GLU A 119 -6.75 -11.01 10.54
C GLU A 119 -6.23 -9.91 11.49
N LEU A 120 -5.95 -8.73 10.91
CA LEU A 120 -5.53 -7.54 11.68
C LEU A 120 -6.74 -6.64 11.87
N VAL A 121 -7.18 -6.47 13.09
CA VAL A 121 -8.33 -5.62 13.42
C VAL A 121 -7.88 -4.40 14.20
N ALA A 122 -8.53 -3.26 13.96
CA ALA A 122 -8.36 -2.05 14.76
C ALA A 122 -9.73 -1.40 15.00
N ASP A 123 -10.01 -1.12 16.26
CA ASP A 123 -11.27 -0.56 16.72
C ASP A 123 -11.05 0.79 17.40
N LEU A 124 -12.07 1.67 17.33
CA LEU A 124 -12.06 2.96 18.01
C LEU A 124 -12.06 2.79 19.53
N LYS A 125 -11.18 3.54 20.21
CA LYS A 125 -11.17 3.70 21.68
C LYS A 125 -11.49 5.11 22.13
N GLY A 126 -11.32 6.11 21.25
CA GLY A 126 -11.59 7.51 21.57
C GLY A 126 -11.05 8.50 20.55
N GLY A 127 -11.13 9.78 20.87
CA GLY A 127 -10.72 10.87 19.99
C GLY A 127 -11.91 11.57 19.35
N ASP A 128 -11.67 12.18 18.17
CA ASP A 128 -12.62 13.03 17.43
C ASP A 128 -13.39 12.24 16.36
N PHE A 129 -13.33 10.93 16.41
CA PHE A 129 -14.06 10.03 15.53
C PHE A 129 -15.29 9.47 16.24
N ARG A 130 -16.43 9.37 15.56
CA ARG A 130 -17.63 8.74 16.08
C ARG A 130 -17.58 7.23 15.94
N ARG A 131 -17.06 6.78 14.79
CA ARG A 131 -16.88 5.36 14.50
C ARG A 131 -15.58 5.15 13.73
N TYR A 132 -14.86 4.10 14.05
CA TYR A 132 -13.70 3.63 13.31
C TYR A 132 -13.58 2.14 13.50
N HIS A 133 -13.51 1.41 12.40
CA HIS A 133 -13.24 -0.01 12.37
C HIS A 133 -12.41 -0.33 11.14
N ARG A 134 -11.33 -1.08 11.30
CA ARG A 134 -10.47 -1.53 10.22
C ARG A 134 -10.20 -3.02 10.37
N LEU A 135 -10.38 -3.76 9.28
CA LEU A 135 -10.06 -5.17 9.19
C LEU A 135 -9.20 -5.42 7.95
N TRP A 136 -8.05 -6.06 8.14
CA TRP A 136 -7.24 -6.62 7.08
C TRP A 136 -7.29 -8.13 7.14
N LYS A 137 -7.55 -8.78 6.00
CA LYS A 137 -7.40 -10.21 5.81
C LYS A 137 -6.29 -10.46 4.81
N LEU A 138 -5.24 -11.16 5.25
CA LEU A 138 -4.06 -11.44 4.45
C LEU A 138 -4.07 -12.93 4.08
N THR A 139 -3.98 -13.24 2.80
CA THR A 139 -3.92 -14.61 2.28
C THR A 139 -2.76 -14.77 1.31
N SER A 140 -2.07 -15.91 1.41
CA SER A 140 -0.99 -16.23 0.48
C SER A 140 -1.51 -16.39 -0.95
N ALA A 141 -0.73 -15.91 -1.91
CA ALA A 141 -0.99 -16.02 -3.34
C ALA A 141 0.29 -16.37 -4.10
N ASN A 142 0.13 -16.98 -5.27
CA ASN A 142 1.24 -17.35 -6.18
C ASN A 142 2.39 -18.12 -5.47
N GLY A 143 2.05 -19.17 -4.70
CA GLY A 143 3.03 -20.02 -4.03
C GLY A 143 3.84 -19.26 -2.97
N ASP A 144 3.17 -18.47 -2.14
CA ASP A 144 3.73 -17.64 -1.07
C ASP A 144 4.62 -16.46 -1.53
N ALA A 145 4.75 -16.22 -2.83
CA ALA A 145 5.53 -15.09 -3.35
C ALA A 145 4.76 -13.75 -3.28
N GLN A 146 3.46 -13.80 -3.12
CA GLN A 146 2.57 -12.64 -3.08
C GLN A 146 1.54 -12.77 -1.97
N THR A 147 0.96 -11.64 -1.57
CA THR A 147 -0.11 -11.55 -0.59
C THR A 147 -1.32 -10.88 -1.21
N ARG A 148 -2.44 -11.59 -1.23
CA ARG A 148 -3.75 -10.97 -1.42
C ARG A 148 -4.17 -10.38 -0.09
N ALA A 149 -4.42 -9.08 -0.06
CA ALA A 149 -4.90 -8.35 1.10
C ALA A 149 -6.29 -7.78 0.82
N ASP A 150 -7.27 -8.21 1.59
CA ASP A 150 -8.62 -7.66 1.57
C ASP A 150 -8.77 -6.71 2.77
N LEU A 151 -9.15 -5.45 2.49
CA LEU A 151 -9.38 -4.39 3.47
C LEU A 151 -10.87 -4.10 3.59
N GLU A 152 -11.35 -4.05 4.82
CA GLU A 152 -12.59 -3.38 5.19
C GLU A 152 -12.26 -2.24 6.16
N LEU A 153 -12.73 -1.02 5.86
CA LEU A 153 -12.53 0.13 6.72
C LEU A 153 -13.83 0.93 6.78
N PHE A 154 -14.22 1.29 7.99
CA PHE A 154 -15.33 2.21 8.22
C PHE A 154 -14.84 3.38 9.06
N VAL A 155 -15.13 4.61 8.62
CA VAL A 155 -14.73 5.83 9.30
C VAL A 155 -15.90 6.80 9.35
N GLU A 156 -16.19 7.32 10.54
CA GLU A 156 -17.09 8.46 10.73
C GLU A 156 -16.40 9.50 11.60
N ILE A 157 -16.19 10.69 11.03
CA ILE A 157 -15.49 11.80 11.69
C ILE A 157 -16.52 12.81 12.18
N GLU A 158 -16.38 13.30 13.39
CA GLU A 158 -17.16 14.43 13.84
C GLU A 158 -16.64 15.72 13.18
N SER A 159 -17.23 16.08 12.05
CA SER A 159 -16.80 17.25 11.28
C SER A 159 -17.97 17.89 10.54
N VAL A 160 -17.78 19.16 10.11
CA VAL A 160 -18.70 19.86 9.21
C VAL A 160 -18.48 19.52 7.74
N VAL A 161 -17.46 18.72 7.44
CA VAL A 161 -17.12 18.30 6.08
C VAL A 161 -18.09 17.21 5.63
N PRO A 162 -18.75 17.36 4.47
CA PRO A 162 -19.65 16.33 3.96
C PRO A 162 -18.94 15.00 3.69
N ASP A 163 -19.60 13.87 3.97
CA ASP A 163 -19.03 12.53 3.82
C ASP A 163 -18.54 12.20 2.40
N TRP A 164 -19.16 12.79 1.35
CA TRP A 164 -18.70 12.60 -0.01
C TRP A 164 -17.29 13.19 -0.23
N LEU A 165 -16.98 14.34 0.42
CA LEU A 165 -15.64 14.94 0.34
C LEU A 165 -14.62 14.14 1.16
N VAL A 166 -15.04 13.62 2.32
CA VAL A 166 -14.23 12.68 3.10
C VAL A 166 -13.94 11.42 2.27
N ALA A 167 -14.91 10.89 1.53
CA ALA A 167 -14.71 9.72 0.67
C ALA A 167 -13.69 9.98 -0.46
N VAL A 168 -13.73 11.17 -1.08
CA VAL A 168 -12.74 11.57 -2.10
C VAL A 168 -11.34 11.65 -1.51
N ALA A 169 -11.19 12.26 -0.34
CA ALA A 169 -9.92 12.34 0.39
C ALA A 169 -9.38 10.94 0.74
N MET A 170 -10.23 10.10 1.35
CA MET A 170 -9.85 8.74 1.74
C MET A 170 -9.43 7.86 0.56
N ARG A 171 -10.09 7.99 -0.60
CA ARG A 171 -9.67 7.27 -1.81
C ARG A 171 -8.22 7.60 -2.16
N ARG A 172 -7.88 8.87 -2.24
CA ARG A 172 -6.52 9.34 -2.57
C ARG A 172 -5.49 8.87 -1.54
N ASP A 173 -5.82 9.01 -0.25
CA ASP A 173 -4.93 8.63 0.84
C ASP A 173 -4.66 7.11 0.85
N LEU A 174 -5.68 6.29 0.55
CA LEU A 174 -5.54 4.84 0.47
C LEU A 174 -4.78 4.38 -0.77
N GLU A 175 -4.99 5.01 -1.93
CA GLU A 175 -4.19 4.73 -3.14
C GLU A 175 -2.69 4.98 -2.86
N SER A 176 -2.37 6.10 -2.19
CA SER A 176 -1.01 6.42 -1.76
C SER A 176 -0.49 5.41 -0.71
N HIS A 177 -1.30 5.08 0.29
CA HIS A 177 -0.97 4.08 1.31
C HIS A 177 -0.60 2.72 0.69
N PHE A 178 -1.40 2.20 -0.24
CA PHE A 178 -1.12 0.92 -0.90
C PHE A 178 0.16 0.96 -1.72
N ARG A 179 0.44 2.07 -2.39
CA ARG A 179 1.69 2.30 -3.11
C ARG A 179 2.89 2.26 -2.16
N ILE A 180 2.84 3.00 -1.04
CA ILE A 180 3.91 3.06 -0.04
C ILE A 180 4.16 1.67 0.58
N VAL A 181 3.10 0.94 0.94
CA VAL A 181 3.22 -0.43 1.47
C VAL A 181 3.89 -1.34 0.44
N THR A 182 3.52 -1.23 -0.85
CA THR A 182 4.13 -2.00 -1.93
C THR A 182 5.62 -1.71 -2.07
N GLU A 183 6.01 -0.43 -2.06
CA GLU A 183 7.42 -0.01 -2.15
C GLU A 183 8.24 -0.52 -0.96
N LYS A 184 7.73 -0.39 0.26
CA LYS A 184 8.38 -0.92 1.47
C LYS A 184 8.48 -2.45 1.45
N ALA A 185 7.46 -3.15 0.96
CA ALA A 185 7.47 -4.60 0.83
C ALA A 185 8.56 -5.09 -0.14
N LEU A 186 8.65 -4.48 -1.32
CA LEU A 186 9.70 -4.76 -2.30
C LEU A 186 11.11 -4.51 -1.73
N ALA A 187 11.29 -3.40 -1.01
CA ALA A 187 12.57 -3.09 -0.37
C ALA A 187 12.99 -4.14 0.65
N ARG A 188 12.05 -4.62 1.50
CA ARG A 188 12.33 -5.68 2.49
C ARG A 188 12.68 -7.01 1.82
N VAL A 189 11.95 -7.42 0.79
CA VAL A 189 12.25 -8.66 0.04
C VAL A 189 13.64 -8.60 -0.60
N HIS A 190 14.03 -7.46 -1.18
CA HIS A 190 15.37 -7.29 -1.74
C HIS A 190 16.48 -7.37 -0.66
N GLN A 191 16.26 -6.79 0.51
CA GLN A 191 17.23 -6.86 1.62
C GLN A 191 17.41 -8.29 2.12
N GLU A 192 16.33 -9.08 2.25
CA GLU A 192 16.39 -10.47 2.66
C GLU A 192 17.14 -11.36 1.65
N LEU A 193 17.00 -11.07 0.35
CA LEU A 193 17.73 -11.78 -0.70
C LEU A 193 19.24 -11.47 -0.71
N GLN A 194 19.64 -10.25 -0.33
CA GLN A 194 21.04 -9.83 -0.28
C GLN A 194 21.75 -10.32 0.99
N SER A 195 21.01 -10.67 2.04
CA SER A 195 21.55 -11.16 3.32
C SER A 195 21.77 -12.68 3.38
N ARG A 196 21.36 -13.42 2.34
CA ARG A 196 21.53 -14.87 2.19
C ARG A 196 22.75 -15.23 1.35
#